data_f3929f29cbef798308dbb0027ece796f
#
_entry.id   f3929f29cbef798308dbb0027ece796f
#
_cell.length_a   1.000
_cell.length_b   1.000
_cell.length_c   1.000
_cell.angle_alpha   90.00
_cell.angle_beta   90.00
_cell.angle_gamma   90.00
#
_symmetry.space_group_name_H-M   'P 1'
#
loop_
_entity.id
_entity.type
_entity.pdbx_description
1 polymer ?
#
loop_
_entity_poly.entity_id
_entity_poly.type
_entity_poly.pdbx_seq_one_letter_code
_entity_poly.pdbx_strand_id
1 'polypeptide(L)'
;MSPSADGMSASGPRLLLINPRFPESFWSFRWALREVLPGKRAVNPPLGLATLAALCPPHWHVEIVDENIESVPLRPRADLIGVCGMGVQFSRQTELLAYYRKVGYRVVAGGSYVSLCPELYESCADTVVAGEAEHIWPQFCRDFERGRPQALYRETGTV
;
A
#
# COMPACT_ATOMS: atom_id res chain seq x y z
N MET A 1 -24.88 -1.50 23.07
CA MET A 1 -24.14 -0.24 23.12
C MET A 1 -23.32 -0.12 21.85
N SER A 2 -23.76 0.73 20.92
CA SER A 2 -23.03 1.00 19.68
C SER A 2 -21.80 1.84 19.99
N PRO A 3 -20.63 1.55 19.41
CA PRO A 3 -19.51 2.45 19.52
C PRO A 3 -19.79 3.71 18.71
N SER A 4 -19.70 4.84 19.36
CA SER A 4 -19.89 6.18 18.84
C SER A 4 -18.95 6.47 17.68
N ALA A 5 -19.52 6.98 16.60
CA ALA A 5 -18.83 7.59 15.48
C ALA A 5 -18.35 9.01 15.88
N ASP A 6 -17.40 9.09 16.82
CA ASP A 6 -16.82 10.36 17.22
C ASP A 6 -15.30 10.23 17.29
N GLY A 7 -14.61 10.82 16.34
CA GLY A 7 -13.16 10.91 16.36
C GLY A 7 -12.47 11.17 15.03
N MET A 8 -13.18 11.67 14.01
CA MET A 8 -12.45 12.23 12.87
C MET A 8 -11.83 13.56 13.33
N SER A 9 -10.54 13.50 13.64
CA SER A 9 -9.70 14.67 13.92
C SER A 9 -9.89 15.71 12.79
N ALA A 10 -9.80 16.99 13.13
CA ALA A 10 -9.84 18.11 12.18
C ALA A 10 -8.70 18.10 11.13
N SER A 11 -7.79 17.13 11.20
CA SER A 11 -6.80 16.78 10.17
C SER A 11 -7.33 15.58 9.38
N GLY A 12 -7.23 15.63 8.04
CA GLY A 12 -7.67 14.57 7.13
C GLY A 12 -7.08 13.18 7.43
N PRO A 13 -7.52 12.14 6.71
CA PRO A 13 -7.06 10.77 6.89
C PRO A 13 -5.54 10.61 6.81
N ARG A 14 -5.00 9.71 7.60
CA ARG A 14 -3.58 9.35 7.61
C ARG A 14 -3.38 8.04 6.88
N LEU A 15 -2.64 8.08 5.80
CA LEU A 15 -2.32 6.93 4.95
C LEU A 15 -0.83 6.58 5.11
N LEU A 16 -0.56 5.31 5.45
CA LEU A 16 0.77 4.73 5.36
C LEU A 16 0.85 3.83 4.12
N LEU A 17 1.73 4.16 3.20
CA LEU A 17 2.04 3.36 2.03
C LEU A 17 3.34 2.58 2.26
N ILE A 18 3.31 1.26 2.03
CA ILE A 18 4.44 0.38 2.28
C ILE A 18 4.87 -0.30 0.98
N ASN A 19 6.16 -0.19 0.65
CA ASN A 19 6.84 -1.05 -0.30
C ASN A 19 7.47 -2.23 0.45
N PRO A 20 6.96 -3.46 0.32
CA PRO A 20 7.50 -4.61 1.01
C PRO A 20 8.94 -4.91 0.61
N ARG A 21 9.72 -5.48 1.52
CA ARG A 21 11.08 -5.91 1.19
C ARG A 21 11.08 -6.98 0.11
N PHE A 22 12.06 -6.90 -0.77
CA PHE A 22 12.35 -7.97 -1.70
C PHE A 22 12.96 -9.16 -0.96
N PRO A 23 12.58 -10.39 -1.32
CA PRO A 23 13.32 -11.56 -0.88
C PRO A 23 14.77 -11.48 -1.40
N GLU A 24 15.69 -12.18 -0.76
CA GLU A 24 17.07 -12.28 -1.24
C GLU A 24 17.08 -13.04 -2.58
N SER A 25 17.22 -12.28 -3.66
CA SER A 25 17.10 -12.76 -5.03
C SER A 25 17.85 -11.82 -5.97
N PHE A 26 17.92 -12.19 -7.25
CA PHE A 26 18.42 -11.30 -8.30
C PHE A 26 17.72 -9.91 -8.26
N TRP A 27 16.44 -9.87 -8.01
CA TRP A 27 15.61 -8.65 -7.97
C TRP A 27 15.92 -7.73 -6.78
N SER A 28 16.56 -8.24 -5.72
CA SER A 28 16.94 -7.40 -4.58
C SER A 28 18.15 -6.51 -4.89
N PHE A 29 18.90 -6.81 -5.95
CA PHE A 29 20.12 -6.12 -6.35
C PHE A 29 21.14 -5.90 -5.22
N ARG A 30 21.05 -6.65 -4.12
CA ARG A 30 21.92 -6.49 -2.95
C ARG A 30 23.40 -6.61 -3.28
N TRP A 31 23.75 -7.49 -4.22
CA TRP A 31 25.12 -7.63 -4.71
C TRP A 31 25.59 -6.35 -5.41
N ALA A 32 24.75 -5.74 -6.25
CA ALA A 32 25.07 -4.50 -6.94
C ALA A 32 25.24 -3.31 -5.98
N LEU A 33 24.41 -3.25 -4.94
CA LEU A 33 24.53 -2.23 -3.90
C LEU A 33 25.83 -2.35 -3.12
N ARG A 34 26.33 -3.60 -2.88
CA ARG A 34 27.60 -3.83 -2.16
C ARG A 34 28.81 -3.60 -3.05
N GLU A 35 28.78 -4.13 -4.27
CA GLU A 35 29.97 -4.25 -5.13
C GLU A 35 30.11 -3.12 -6.14
N VAL A 36 28.99 -2.56 -6.62
CA VAL A 36 28.96 -1.61 -7.74
C VAL A 36 28.54 -0.20 -7.32
N LEU A 37 27.66 -0.09 -6.35
CA LEU A 37 27.06 1.20 -5.93
C LEU A 37 27.27 1.48 -4.43
N PRO A 38 28.54 1.56 -3.96
CA PRO A 38 28.80 1.81 -2.54
C PRO A 38 28.16 3.14 -2.11
N GLY A 39 27.49 3.12 -0.96
CA GLY A 39 26.78 4.29 -0.42
C GLY A 39 25.35 4.49 -0.89
N LYS A 40 24.85 3.68 -1.81
CA LYS A 40 23.41 3.64 -2.15
C LYS A 40 22.67 2.64 -1.26
N ARG A 41 21.46 3.02 -0.81
CA ARG A 41 20.64 2.18 0.06
C ARG A 41 19.61 1.35 -0.72
N ALA A 42 19.20 1.82 -1.89
CA ALA A 42 18.29 1.14 -2.81
C ALA A 42 18.64 1.45 -4.26
N VAL A 43 18.28 0.55 -5.17
CA VAL A 43 18.43 0.75 -6.62
C VAL A 43 17.17 1.40 -7.21
N ASN A 44 16.00 0.92 -6.80
CA ASN A 44 14.72 1.36 -7.33
C ASN A 44 13.87 1.99 -6.22
N PRO A 45 13.69 3.32 -6.23
CA PRO A 45 12.72 3.95 -5.34
C PRO A 45 11.29 3.51 -5.73
N PRO A 46 10.34 3.44 -4.78
CA PRO A 46 8.97 3.01 -5.03
C PRO A 46 8.15 4.12 -5.72
N LEU A 47 8.41 4.39 -6.99
CA LEU A 47 7.78 5.48 -7.76
C LEU A 47 6.25 5.34 -7.82
N GLY A 48 5.72 4.11 -7.92
CA GLY A 48 4.28 3.88 -7.89
C GLY A 48 3.62 4.39 -6.59
N LEU A 49 4.29 4.25 -5.45
CA LEU A 49 3.79 4.79 -4.18
C LEU A 49 3.85 6.32 -4.14
N ALA A 50 4.88 6.91 -4.72
CA ALA A 50 4.97 8.38 -4.85
C ALA A 50 3.84 8.93 -5.74
N THR A 51 3.52 8.23 -6.83
CA THR A 51 2.37 8.56 -7.69
C THR A 51 1.06 8.48 -6.90
N LEU A 52 0.81 7.39 -6.16
CA LEU A 52 -0.38 7.27 -5.31
C LEU A 52 -0.46 8.39 -4.27
N ALA A 53 0.64 8.72 -3.64
CA ALA A 53 0.70 9.82 -2.66
C ALA A 53 0.31 11.16 -3.30
N ALA A 54 0.78 11.42 -4.52
CA ALA A 54 0.46 12.64 -5.27
C ALA A 54 -1.02 12.71 -5.71
N LEU A 55 -1.69 11.57 -5.85
CA LEU A 55 -3.11 11.47 -6.22
C LEU A 55 -4.06 11.51 -5.01
N CYS A 56 -3.53 11.47 -3.80
CA CYS A 56 -4.35 11.63 -2.60
C CYS A 56 -4.91 13.05 -2.49
N PRO A 57 -6.10 13.23 -1.89
CA PRO A 57 -6.61 14.55 -1.58
C PRO A 57 -5.60 15.38 -0.77
N PRO A 58 -5.45 16.69 -1.03
CA PRO A 58 -4.41 17.52 -0.38
C PRO A 58 -4.47 17.57 1.15
N HIS A 59 -5.62 17.26 1.75
CA HIS A 59 -5.81 17.24 3.20
C HIS A 59 -5.45 15.89 3.84
N TRP A 60 -5.08 14.87 3.04
CA TRP A 60 -4.58 13.61 3.56
C TRP A 60 -3.13 13.73 4.00
N HIS A 61 -2.79 13.04 5.08
CA HIS A 61 -1.41 12.90 5.52
C HIS A 61 -0.86 11.57 5.02
N VAL A 62 0.03 11.62 4.05
CA VAL A 62 0.59 10.42 3.41
C VAL A 62 2.04 10.24 3.83
N GLU A 63 2.35 9.06 4.33
CA GLU A 63 3.70 8.60 4.65
C GLU A 63 4.04 7.39 3.77
N ILE A 64 5.27 7.32 3.27
CA ILE A 64 5.76 6.19 2.48
C ILE A 64 6.91 5.55 3.23
N VAL A 65 6.83 4.24 3.44
CA VAL A 65 7.90 3.41 4.02
C VAL A 65 8.37 2.39 3.01
N ASP A 66 9.65 2.42 2.69
CA ASP A 66 10.31 1.39 1.88
C ASP A 66 11.03 0.39 2.80
N GLU A 67 10.45 -0.79 2.98
CA GLU A 67 11.02 -1.84 3.85
C GLU A 67 12.39 -2.36 3.36
N ASN A 68 12.81 -1.99 2.16
CA ASN A 68 14.16 -2.32 1.68
C ASN A 68 15.25 -1.46 2.31
N ILE A 69 14.89 -0.30 2.87
CA ILE A 69 15.84 0.66 3.46
C ILE A 69 15.57 1.00 4.92
N GLU A 70 14.37 0.72 5.41
CA GLU A 70 13.97 1.00 6.79
C GLU A 70 12.96 -0.03 7.33
N SER A 71 12.77 -0.07 8.62
CA SER A 71 11.81 -0.99 9.24
C SER A 71 10.39 -0.44 9.16
N VAL A 72 9.41 -1.30 8.87
CA VAL A 72 8.00 -0.92 8.93
C VAL A 72 7.55 -0.75 10.38
N PRO A 73 6.79 0.32 10.70
CA PRO A 73 6.25 0.53 12.04
C PRO A 73 5.16 -0.49 12.34
N LEU A 74 5.26 -1.18 13.49
CA LEU A 74 4.28 -2.19 13.87
C LEU A 74 2.92 -1.59 14.31
N ARG A 75 2.93 -0.37 14.82
CA ARG A 75 1.73 0.37 15.26
C ARG A 75 1.78 1.83 14.82
N PRO A 76 1.66 2.08 13.50
CA PRO A 76 1.68 3.45 12.99
C PRO A 76 0.46 4.25 13.42
N ARG A 77 0.59 5.57 13.41
CA ARG A 77 -0.56 6.48 13.50
C ARG A 77 -1.17 6.63 12.10
N ALA A 78 -1.95 5.66 11.68
CA ALA A 78 -2.59 5.63 10.36
C ALA A 78 -4.05 5.19 10.50
N ASP A 79 -4.91 5.73 9.64
CA ASP A 79 -6.31 5.32 9.48
C ASP A 79 -6.43 4.25 8.38
N LEU A 80 -5.45 4.24 7.47
CA LEU A 80 -5.39 3.34 6.34
C LEU A 80 -3.94 2.93 6.08
N ILE A 81 -3.72 1.66 5.76
CA ILE A 81 -2.41 1.13 5.35
C ILE A 81 -2.53 0.53 3.95
N GLY A 82 -1.75 1.05 3.02
CA GLY A 82 -1.61 0.53 1.67
C GLY A 82 -0.32 -0.26 1.51
N VAL A 83 -0.41 -1.48 1.02
CA VAL A 83 0.76 -2.31 0.74
C VAL A 83 0.80 -2.63 -0.74
N CYS A 84 1.80 -2.11 -1.45
CA CYS A 84 1.98 -2.31 -2.89
C CYS A 84 3.19 -3.19 -3.16
N GLY A 85 3.01 -4.24 -3.96
CA GLY A 85 4.09 -5.16 -4.27
C GLY A 85 4.03 -5.75 -5.67
N MET A 86 5.14 -6.35 -6.07
CA MET A 86 5.28 -7.17 -7.27
C MET A 86 5.17 -8.66 -6.88
N GLY A 87 5.09 -9.56 -7.88
CA GLY A 87 4.97 -11.00 -7.65
C GLY A 87 6.05 -11.58 -6.72
N VAL A 88 7.28 -11.11 -6.84
CA VAL A 88 8.40 -11.54 -5.97
C VAL A 88 8.23 -11.10 -4.51
N GLN A 89 7.41 -10.10 -4.25
CA GLN A 89 7.11 -9.59 -2.89
C GLN A 89 5.81 -10.17 -2.32
N PHE A 90 5.12 -11.06 -3.03
CA PHE A 90 3.79 -11.58 -2.67
C PHE A 90 3.71 -12.08 -1.23
N SER A 91 4.64 -12.95 -0.82
CA SER A 91 4.63 -13.52 0.54
C SER A 91 4.74 -12.43 1.61
N ARG A 92 5.63 -11.46 1.40
CA ARG A 92 5.82 -10.38 2.36
C ARG A 92 4.65 -9.40 2.34
N GLN A 93 4.11 -9.11 1.17
CA GLN A 93 2.95 -8.24 1.01
C GLN A 93 1.73 -8.81 1.76
N THR A 94 1.42 -10.08 1.56
CA THR A 94 0.27 -10.74 2.22
C THR A 94 0.48 -10.88 3.73
N GLU A 95 1.71 -11.14 4.18
CA GLU A 95 2.06 -11.15 5.61
C GLU A 95 1.80 -9.78 6.27
N LEU A 96 2.22 -8.68 5.65
CA LEU A 96 2.00 -7.33 6.17
C LEU A 96 0.51 -6.97 6.20
N LEU A 97 -0.22 -7.26 5.11
CA LEU A 97 -1.67 -7.03 5.05
C LEU A 97 -2.40 -7.79 6.15
N ALA A 98 -2.12 -9.08 6.31
CA ALA A 98 -2.74 -9.91 7.34
C ALA A 98 -2.39 -9.42 8.76
N TYR A 99 -1.15 -9.01 8.99
CA TYR A 99 -0.71 -8.47 10.27
C TYR A 99 -1.47 -7.20 10.64
N TYR A 100 -1.47 -6.19 9.76
CA TYR A 100 -2.11 -4.91 10.06
C TYR A 100 -3.63 -5.05 10.19
N ARG A 101 -4.25 -5.88 9.36
CA ARG A 101 -5.68 -6.18 9.48
C ARG A 101 -6.02 -6.85 10.82
N LYS A 102 -5.21 -7.81 11.26
CA LYS A 102 -5.36 -8.47 12.57
C LYS A 102 -5.22 -7.49 13.75
N VAL A 103 -4.35 -6.50 13.60
CA VAL A 103 -4.13 -5.46 14.64
C VAL A 103 -5.25 -4.41 14.64
N GLY A 104 -6.11 -4.39 13.62
CA GLY A 104 -7.30 -3.54 13.56
C GLY A 104 -7.20 -2.36 12.59
N TYR A 105 -6.19 -2.29 11.74
CA TYR A 105 -6.10 -1.28 10.69
C TYR A 105 -6.96 -1.65 9.48
N ARG A 106 -7.44 -0.64 8.78
CA ARG A 106 -7.95 -0.79 7.41
C ARG A 106 -6.77 -1.00 6.48
N VAL A 107 -6.86 -2.00 5.59
CA VAL A 107 -5.76 -2.36 4.70
C VAL A 107 -6.20 -2.42 3.24
N VAL A 108 -5.37 -1.86 2.36
CA VAL A 108 -5.57 -1.89 0.91
C VAL A 108 -4.37 -2.54 0.22
N ALA A 109 -4.66 -3.49 -0.66
CA ALA A 109 -3.66 -4.16 -1.50
C ALA A 109 -3.61 -3.51 -2.89
N GLY A 110 -2.41 -3.27 -3.40
CA GLY A 110 -2.17 -2.76 -4.75
C GLY A 110 -0.84 -3.24 -5.32
N GLY A 111 -0.61 -2.88 -6.57
CA GLY A 111 0.61 -3.22 -7.30
C GLY A 111 0.38 -4.17 -8.46
N SER A 112 1.44 -4.43 -9.23
CA SER A 112 1.34 -5.17 -10.48
C SER A 112 0.82 -6.60 -10.32
N TYR A 113 1.23 -7.29 -9.27
CA TYR A 113 0.76 -8.66 -9.04
C TYR A 113 -0.68 -8.71 -8.54
N VAL A 114 -1.10 -7.73 -7.74
CA VAL A 114 -2.51 -7.56 -7.34
C VAL A 114 -3.40 -7.35 -8.58
N SER A 115 -2.92 -6.58 -9.55
CA SER A 115 -3.65 -6.34 -10.80
C SER A 115 -3.83 -7.60 -11.65
N LEU A 116 -2.86 -8.52 -11.59
CA LEU A 116 -2.92 -9.79 -12.31
C LEU A 116 -3.77 -10.84 -11.61
N CYS A 117 -3.68 -10.93 -10.27
CA CYS A 117 -4.29 -11.98 -9.46
C CYS A 117 -4.99 -11.37 -8.23
N PRO A 118 -6.01 -10.52 -8.40
CA PRO A 118 -6.66 -9.82 -7.27
C PRO A 118 -7.31 -10.77 -6.27
N GLU A 119 -7.80 -11.92 -6.72
CA GLU A 119 -8.44 -12.97 -5.91
C GLU A 119 -7.55 -13.50 -4.78
N LEU A 120 -6.22 -13.46 -4.96
CA LEU A 120 -5.26 -13.92 -3.95
C LEU A 120 -5.19 -13.00 -2.73
N TYR A 121 -5.74 -11.79 -2.82
CA TYR A 121 -5.67 -10.78 -1.77
C TYR A 121 -6.98 -10.57 -1.02
N GLU A 122 -8.09 -11.13 -1.50
CA GLU A 122 -9.43 -10.95 -0.89
C GLU A 122 -9.50 -11.41 0.57
N SER A 123 -8.72 -12.43 0.94
CA SER A 123 -8.70 -12.94 2.30
C SER A 123 -7.86 -12.10 3.27
N CYS A 124 -6.92 -11.30 2.78
CA CYS A 124 -5.96 -10.56 3.61
C CYS A 124 -6.08 -9.02 3.52
N ALA A 125 -6.83 -8.50 2.55
CA ALA A 125 -7.07 -7.06 2.39
C ALA A 125 -8.56 -6.71 2.57
N ASP A 126 -8.84 -5.50 3.05
CA ASP A 126 -10.22 -4.96 3.10
C ASP A 126 -10.64 -4.39 1.75
N THR A 127 -9.66 -3.89 1.00
CA THR A 127 -9.84 -3.38 -0.36
C THR A 127 -8.70 -3.84 -1.24
N VAL A 128 -9.03 -4.22 -2.47
CA VAL A 128 -8.09 -4.58 -3.53
C VAL A 128 -8.20 -3.56 -4.66
N VAL A 129 -7.06 -2.99 -5.08
CA VAL A 129 -6.97 -2.03 -6.19
C VAL A 129 -6.20 -2.70 -7.33
N ALA A 130 -6.91 -3.06 -8.41
CA ALA A 130 -6.39 -3.82 -9.55
C ALA A 130 -6.46 -3.01 -10.85
N GLY A 131 -5.34 -2.66 -11.42
CA GLY A 131 -5.21 -1.86 -12.64
C GLY A 131 -4.39 -0.59 -12.43
N GLU A 132 -4.50 0.34 -13.36
CA GLU A 132 -3.82 1.64 -13.30
C GLU A 132 -4.42 2.49 -12.18
N ALA A 133 -3.65 2.65 -11.11
CA ALA A 133 -4.13 3.30 -9.90
C ALA A 133 -4.50 4.77 -10.12
N GLU A 134 -3.89 5.43 -11.09
CA GLU A 134 -4.17 6.82 -11.47
C GLU A 134 -5.65 7.05 -11.80
N HIS A 135 -6.33 6.07 -12.36
CA HIS A 135 -7.75 6.15 -12.71
C HIS A 135 -8.67 5.73 -11.57
N ILE A 136 -8.20 4.84 -10.70
CA ILE A 136 -9.00 4.18 -9.67
C ILE A 136 -8.87 4.88 -8.32
N TRP A 137 -7.66 5.30 -7.96
CA TRP A 137 -7.33 5.79 -6.63
C TRP A 137 -8.15 7.00 -6.17
N PRO A 138 -8.43 8.01 -7.02
CA PRO A 138 -9.29 9.11 -6.62
C PRO A 138 -10.72 8.70 -6.25
N GLN A 139 -11.25 7.65 -6.90
CA GLN A 139 -12.55 7.09 -6.54
C GLN A 139 -12.51 6.41 -5.18
N PHE A 140 -11.48 5.58 -4.95
CA PHE A 140 -11.26 4.92 -3.67
C PHE A 140 -11.16 5.96 -2.53
N CYS A 141 -10.39 7.03 -2.70
CA CYS A 141 -10.24 8.08 -1.68
C CYS A 141 -11.60 8.70 -1.31
N ARG A 142 -12.42 9.04 -2.31
CA ARG A 142 -13.78 9.57 -2.06
C ARG A 142 -14.67 8.59 -1.30
N ASP A 143 -14.62 7.32 -1.65
CA ASP A 143 -15.43 6.29 -1.01
C ASP A 143 -14.94 6.00 0.41
N PHE A 144 -13.63 6.03 0.62
CA PHE A 144 -13.02 5.89 1.95
C PHE A 144 -13.49 7.00 2.89
N GLU A 145 -13.45 8.26 2.47
CA GLU A 145 -13.91 9.41 3.25
C GLU A 145 -15.41 9.34 3.59
N ARG A 146 -16.20 8.74 2.69
CA ARG A 146 -17.63 8.50 2.91
C ARG A 146 -17.90 7.27 3.79
N GLY A 147 -16.86 6.57 4.25
CA GLY A 147 -16.98 5.35 5.05
C GLY A 147 -17.54 4.16 4.29
N ARG A 148 -17.50 4.17 2.96
CA ARG A 148 -18.07 3.13 2.08
C ARG A 148 -17.10 2.68 1.00
N PRO A 149 -15.82 2.34 1.31
CA PRO A 149 -14.92 1.79 0.34
C PRO A 149 -15.43 0.43 -0.15
N GLN A 150 -15.26 0.15 -1.44
CA GLN A 150 -15.59 -1.15 -2.03
C GLN A 150 -14.47 -2.16 -1.72
N ALA A 151 -14.82 -3.45 -1.75
CA ALA A 151 -13.83 -4.52 -1.58
C ALA A 151 -12.88 -4.63 -2.78
N LEU A 152 -13.33 -4.28 -3.99
CA LEU A 152 -12.54 -4.33 -5.21
C LEU A 152 -12.77 -3.07 -6.04
N TYR A 153 -11.69 -2.42 -6.40
CA TYR A 153 -11.63 -1.39 -7.45
C TYR A 153 -10.83 -1.96 -8.61
N ARG A 154 -11.44 -2.05 -9.76
CA ARG A 154 -10.79 -2.53 -10.98
C ARG A 154 -10.99 -1.53 -12.10
N GLU A 155 -9.92 -1.29 -12.85
CA GLU A 155 -10.03 -0.52 -14.08
C GLU A 155 -10.91 -1.29 -15.08
N THR A 156 -12.00 -0.67 -15.49
CA THR A 156 -12.85 -1.15 -16.59
C THR A 156 -12.40 -0.47 -17.88
N GLY A 157 -11.13 -0.72 -18.26
CA GLY A 157 -10.58 -0.20 -19.51
C GLY A 157 -11.17 -0.99 -20.67
N THR A 158 -11.80 -0.27 -21.58
CA THR A 158 -12.02 -0.74 -22.96
C THR A 158 -10.65 -0.77 -23.63
N VAL A 159 -10.18 -1.97 -24.00
CA VAL A 159 -9.09 -2.16 -24.95
C VAL A 159 -9.58 -1.73 -26.32
#